data_c46fecc6c56af6908f49ad216839c65c
#
_entry.id   c46fecc6c56af6908f49ad216839c65c
#
_cell.length_a   1.000
_cell.length_b   1.000
_cell.length_c   1.000
_cell.angle_alpha   90.00
_cell.angle_beta   90.00
_cell.angle_gamma   90.00
#
_symmetry.space_group_name_H-M   'P 1'
#
loop_
_entity.id
_entity.type
_entity.pdbx_description
1 polymer ?
#
loop_
_entity_poly.entity_id
_entity_poly.type
_entity_poly.pdbx_seq_one_letter_code
_entity_poly.pdbx_strand_id
1 'polypeptide(L)'
;YYPRPHEDMTKAQVIIPALETLLTISGTLERPVRNIHFQNISFEHTSWMRPSYQGHVTLQGGFHLLDAYKLPIPGLPEKAELENQAWIGRPEAAIQIKCGNNINFNHCTFQHLAATGVDYERAVSTSIVENCHFTDIGGTALLVGTFPDEGFETHVPYTPFHEQELCTGITIRNNLIEEVTNEDWGGVGIGAGYVKNIHIVHN
;
A
#
# COMPACT_ATOMS: atom_id res chain seq x y z
N TYR A 1 -8.47 -3.96 26.13
CA TYR A 1 -9.71 -4.20 25.41
C TYR A 1 -10.91 -4.17 26.36
N TYR A 2 -11.98 -3.51 25.95
CA TYR A 2 -13.23 -3.49 26.67
C TYR A 2 -14.28 -4.29 25.89
N PRO A 3 -14.78 -5.44 26.41
CA PRO A 3 -15.68 -6.31 25.69
C PRO A 3 -16.97 -5.59 25.27
N ARG A 4 -17.43 -5.84 24.06
CA ARG A 4 -18.73 -5.35 23.60
C ARG A 4 -19.87 -6.13 24.27
N PRO A 5 -21.08 -5.54 24.36
CA PRO A 5 -22.24 -6.31 24.80
C PRO A 5 -22.39 -7.59 23.97
N HIS A 6 -22.56 -8.72 24.65
CA HIS A 6 -22.70 -10.08 24.07
C HIS A 6 -21.39 -10.76 23.63
N GLU A 7 -20.21 -10.17 23.82
CA GLU A 7 -18.96 -10.88 23.64
C GLU A 7 -18.63 -11.73 24.88
N ASP A 8 -18.37 -13.01 24.64
CA ASP A 8 -17.93 -13.94 25.67
C ASP A 8 -16.40 -14.12 25.54
N MET A 9 -15.65 -13.38 26.32
CA MET A 9 -14.18 -13.40 26.28
C MET A 9 -13.58 -14.75 26.69
N THR A 10 -14.35 -15.63 27.29
CA THR A 10 -13.87 -17.00 27.60
C THR A 10 -13.83 -17.91 26.37
N LYS A 11 -14.50 -17.51 25.31
CA LYS A 11 -14.59 -18.23 24.03
C LYS A 11 -13.98 -17.43 22.86
N ALA A 12 -13.59 -16.20 23.11
CA ALA A 12 -13.04 -15.34 22.08
C ALA A 12 -11.68 -15.86 21.59
N GLN A 13 -11.52 -15.93 20.30
CA GLN A 13 -10.20 -16.11 19.69
C GLN A 13 -9.58 -14.73 19.48
N VAL A 14 -8.43 -14.48 20.08
CA VAL A 14 -7.70 -13.21 19.99
C VAL A 14 -6.44 -13.44 19.16
N ILE A 15 -6.31 -12.67 18.07
CA ILE A 15 -5.12 -12.68 17.22
C ILE A 15 -4.43 -11.33 17.38
N ILE A 16 -3.14 -11.34 17.71
CA ILE A 16 -2.31 -10.16 17.82
C ILE A 16 -1.25 -10.23 16.72
N PRO A 17 -1.37 -9.44 15.65
CA PRO A 17 -0.40 -9.44 14.57
C PRO A 17 0.96 -8.94 15.04
N ALA A 18 2.03 -9.54 14.53
CA ALA A 18 3.41 -9.15 14.85
C ALA A 18 4.17 -8.60 13.64
N LEU A 19 3.71 -8.89 12.43
CA LEU A 19 4.37 -8.49 11.20
C LEU A 19 3.60 -7.37 10.52
N GLU A 20 4.30 -6.38 9.99
CA GLU A 20 3.73 -5.35 9.12
C GLU A 20 3.66 -5.84 7.67
N THR A 21 4.63 -6.66 7.26
CA THR A 21 4.69 -7.26 5.92
C THR A 21 4.76 -8.79 6.02
N LEU A 22 3.88 -9.48 5.33
CA LEU A 22 3.82 -10.95 5.28
C LEU A 22 4.70 -11.53 4.18
N LEU A 23 4.82 -10.82 3.07
CA LEU A 23 5.57 -11.28 1.89
C LEU A 23 6.28 -10.11 1.22
N THR A 24 7.57 -10.29 1.00
CA THR A 24 8.39 -9.37 0.19
C THR A 24 8.95 -10.11 -1.03
N ILE A 25 8.66 -9.57 -2.21
CA ILE A 25 9.24 -10.02 -3.49
C ILE A 25 10.14 -8.89 -3.99
N SER A 26 11.45 -9.08 -3.91
CA SER A 26 12.41 -8.04 -4.24
C SER A 26 13.49 -8.55 -5.19
N GLY A 27 13.43 -8.05 -6.43
CA GLY A 27 14.47 -8.24 -7.45
C GLY A 27 15.32 -6.99 -7.63
N THR A 28 16.07 -6.96 -8.73
CA THR A 28 16.74 -5.76 -9.25
C THR A 28 16.27 -5.48 -10.67
N LEU A 29 16.57 -4.31 -11.21
CA LEU A 29 16.24 -3.98 -12.62
C LEU A 29 16.89 -4.99 -13.60
N GLU A 30 18.11 -5.44 -13.30
CA GLU A 30 18.85 -6.41 -14.13
C GLU A 30 18.39 -7.85 -13.88
N ARG A 31 17.89 -8.14 -12.68
CA ARG A 31 17.48 -9.48 -12.26
C ARG A 31 16.12 -9.42 -11.53
N PRO A 32 15.04 -9.13 -12.25
CA PRO A 32 13.72 -9.15 -11.66
C PRO A 32 13.31 -10.56 -11.24
N VAL A 33 12.56 -10.65 -10.16
CA VAL A 33 11.88 -11.89 -9.75
C VAL A 33 10.79 -12.19 -10.78
N ARG A 34 10.65 -13.44 -11.21
CA ARG A 34 9.75 -13.76 -12.31
C ARG A 34 8.87 -14.97 -12.06
N ASN A 35 7.67 -14.95 -12.67
CA ASN A 35 6.79 -16.10 -12.80
C ASN A 35 6.37 -16.69 -11.43
N ILE A 36 5.87 -15.85 -10.53
CA ILE A 36 5.29 -16.30 -9.27
C ILE A 36 3.77 -16.13 -9.34
N HIS A 37 3.05 -17.20 -9.05
CA HIS A 37 1.60 -17.22 -9.10
C HIS A 37 1.05 -17.70 -7.75
N PHE A 38 0.27 -16.84 -7.11
CA PHE A 38 -0.46 -17.17 -5.89
C PHE A 38 -1.91 -17.47 -6.27
N GLN A 39 -2.41 -18.59 -5.78
CA GLN A 39 -3.78 -18.99 -6.07
C GLN A 39 -4.44 -19.60 -4.83
N ASN A 40 -5.66 -19.16 -4.54
CA ASN A 40 -6.47 -19.67 -3.42
C ASN A 40 -5.74 -19.57 -2.06
N ILE A 41 -5.07 -18.45 -1.82
CA ILE A 41 -4.34 -18.18 -0.57
C ILE A 41 -4.99 -17.00 0.14
N SER A 42 -5.15 -17.12 1.48
CA SER A 42 -5.48 -15.99 2.34
C SER A 42 -4.21 -15.38 2.94
N PHE A 43 -4.11 -14.06 2.84
CA PHE A 43 -3.10 -13.23 3.50
C PHE A 43 -3.80 -12.42 4.59
N GLU A 44 -3.44 -12.65 5.84
CA GLU A 44 -4.21 -12.15 6.97
C GLU A 44 -3.34 -11.65 8.12
N HIS A 45 -3.89 -10.70 8.88
CA HIS A 45 -3.37 -10.28 10.17
C HIS A 45 -1.99 -9.62 10.12
N THR A 46 -1.96 -8.39 9.62
CA THR A 46 -0.76 -7.53 9.77
C THR A 46 -0.95 -6.50 10.87
N SER A 47 0.15 -5.98 11.37
CA SER A 47 0.21 -4.79 12.23
C SER A 47 0.65 -3.57 11.43
N TRP A 48 0.47 -2.39 12.01
CA TRP A 48 1.05 -1.15 11.53
C TRP A 48 1.44 -0.29 12.73
N MET A 49 2.73 -0.26 13.01
CA MET A 49 3.23 0.31 14.26
C MET A 49 3.52 1.81 14.16
N ARG A 50 3.65 2.33 12.94
CA ARG A 50 3.96 3.74 12.71
C ARG A 50 3.04 4.71 13.48
N PRO A 51 1.71 4.57 13.47
CA PRO A 51 0.83 5.50 14.18
C PRO A 51 1.15 5.60 15.68
N SER A 52 1.55 4.49 16.29
CA SER A 52 1.88 4.44 17.71
C SER A 52 3.24 5.04 18.05
N TYR A 53 4.23 4.93 17.16
CA TYR A 53 5.60 5.36 17.45
C TYR A 53 5.98 6.70 16.82
N GLN A 54 5.46 7.01 15.66
CA GLN A 54 5.85 8.18 14.88
C GLN A 54 4.68 9.14 14.60
N GLY A 55 3.47 8.75 15.01
CA GLY A 55 2.26 9.45 14.65
C GLY A 55 1.84 9.22 13.20
N HIS A 56 0.65 9.67 12.87
CA HIS A 56 0.07 9.48 11.55
C HIS A 56 -0.60 10.76 11.07
N VAL A 57 -0.10 11.30 9.98
CA VAL A 57 -0.76 12.37 9.22
C VAL A 57 -0.95 11.86 7.82
N THR A 58 -2.17 11.48 7.51
CA THR A 58 -2.52 10.88 6.23
C THR A 58 -2.52 11.90 5.09
N LEU A 59 -2.19 11.42 3.90
CA LEU A 59 -2.31 12.13 2.63
C LEU A 59 -3.24 11.36 1.69
N GLN A 60 -3.72 12.04 0.66
CA GLN A 60 -4.51 11.38 -0.38
C GLN A 60 -3.73 10.26 -1.07
N GLY A 61 -4.44 9.20 -1.44
CA GLY A 61 -3.85 8.04 -2.11
C GLY A 61 -3.22 7.02 -1.17
N GLY A 62 -3.41 7.16 0.15
CA GLY A 62 -2.92 6.21 1.15
C GLY A 62 -1.48 6.44 1.59
N PHE A 63 -0.91 7.58 1.25
CA PHE A 63 0.40 8.01 1.75
C PHE A 63 0.28 8.74 3.08
N HIS A 64 1.39 9.00 3.74
CA HIS A 64 1.44 9.79 4.96
C HIS A 64 2.60 10.78 4.95
N LEU A 65 2.50 11.82 5.78
CA LEU A 65 3.63 12.71 6.00
C LEU A 65 4.66 12.03 6.91
N LEU A 66 5.89 11.96 6.43
CA LEU A 66 7.04 11.72 7.28
C LEU A 66 7.33 13.01 8.07
N ASP A 67 7.81 12.87 9.30
CA ASP A 67 8.32 14.00 10.07
C ASP A 67 7.39 15.23 10.15
N ALA A 68 6.07 15.02 10.14
CA ALA A 68 5.10 16.10 10.26
C ALA A 68 5.35 17.03 11.47
N TYR A 69 5.99 16.50 12.52
CA TYR A 69 6.42 17.28 13.68
C TYR A 69 7.53 18.31 13.37
N LYS A 70 8.22 18.16 12.26
CA LYS A 70 9.21 19.15 11.79
C LYS A 70 8.57 20.37 11.14
N LEU A 71 7.26 20.30 10.83
CA LEU A 71 6.52 21.48 10.42
C LEU A 71 6.48 22.44 11.60
N PRO A 72 7.26 23.53 11.55
CA PRO A 72 7.35 24.41 12.71
C PRO A 72 6.04 25.18 12.90
N ILE A 73 6.04 26.01 13.86
CA ILE A 73 4.92 26.86 14.29
C ILE A 73 4.15 27.40 13.08
N PRO A 74 2.82 27.28 13.04
CA PRO A 74 2.00 27.82 11.98
C PRO A 74 2.30 29.32 11.73
N GLY A 75 2.50 29.66 10.46
CA GLY A 75 2.76 31.04 10.04
C GLY A 75 4.20 31.41 9.80
N LEU A 76 5.16 30.47 9.89
CA LEU A 76 6.52 30.72 9.47
C LEU A 76 6.62 30.86 7.93
N PRO A 77 7.51 31.74 7.43
CA PRO A 77 7.70 31.93 5.98
C PRO A 77 8.04 30.62 5.24
N GLU A 78 8.79 29.75 5.89
CA GLU A 78 9.23 28.46 5.36
C GLU A 78 8.09 27.42 5.29
N LYS A 79 6.93 27.73 5.87
CA LYS A 79 5.84 26.78 5.92
C LYS A 79 5.40 26.30 4.54
N ALA A 80 5.34 27.19 3.55
CA ALA A 80 4.96 26.85 2.20
C ALA A 80 5.97 25.90 1.53
N GLU A 81 7.26 26.10 1.77
CA GLU A 81 8.30 25.18 1.29
C GLU A 81 8.20 23.83 1.99
N LEU A 82 7.98 23.84 3.30
CA LEU A 82 7.88 22.63 4.11
C LEU A 82 6.61 21.82 3.82
N GLU A 83 5.49 22.48 3.56
CA GLU A 83 4.23 21.82 3.21
C GLU A 83 4.26 21.23 1.80
N ASN A 84 5.04 21.78 0.91
CA ASN A 84 5.17 21.35 -0.47
C ASN A 84 6.31 20.35 -0.69
N GLN A 85 7.21 20.21 0.26
CA GLN A 85 8.28 19.23 0.18
C GLN A 85 7.71 17.84 0.50
N ALA A 86 8.09 16.89 -0.30
CA ALA A 86 7.63 15.52 -0.17
C ALA A 86 8.33 14.80 0.97
N TRP A 87 7.98 15.11 2.16
CA TRP A 87 8.14 14.15 3.25
C TRP A 87 7.00 13.13 3.18
N ILE A 88 6.84 12.56 2.01
CA ILE A 88 5.82 11.56 1.77
C ILE A 88 6.39 10.20 2.11
N GLY A 89 5.76 9.54 3.06
CA GLY A 89 6.01 8.14 3.38
C GLY A 89 5.04 7.24 2.64
N ARG A 90 5.57 6.15 2.12
CA ARG A 90 4.78 5.05 1.61
C ARG A 90 4.40 4.16 2.79
N PRO A 91 3.13 3.82 2.98
CA PRO A 91 2.73 2.93 4.06
C PRO A 91 3.28 1.52 3.83
N GLU A 92 3.46 0.79 4.92
CA GLU A 92 3.77 -0.63 4.85
C GLU A 92 2.66 -1.38 4.11
N ALA A 93 3.01 -2.48 3.47
CA ALA A 93 2.05 -3.33 2.79
C ALA A 93 2.20 -4.78 3.23
N ALA A 94 1.07 -5.48 3.31
CA ALA A 94 1.10 -6.92 3.61
C ALA A 94 1.90 -7.70 2.55
N ILE A 95 1.80 -7.28 1.30
CA ILE A 95 2.59 -7.82 0.19
C ILE A 95 3.32 -6.67 -0.49
N GLN A 96 4.66 -6.71 -0.49
CA GLN A 96 5.51 -5.72 -1.16
C GLN A 96 6.23 -6.34 -2.34
N ILE A 97 6.16 -5.70 -3.50
CA ILE A 97 6.75 -6.22 -4.74
C ILE A 97 7.58 -5.13 -5.42
N LYS A 98 8.88 -5.39 -5.56
CA LYS A 98 9.84 -4.54 -6.28
C LYS A 98 10.55 -5.35 -7.36
N CYS A 99 10.70 -4.77 -8.55
CA CYS A 99 11.40 -5.41 -9.67
C CYS A 99 10.89 -6.84 -9.91
N GLY A 100 9.59 -6.96 -10.19
CA GLY A 100 8.90 -8.21 -10.46
C GLY A 100 8.36 -8.29 -11.88
N ASN A 101 8.32 -9.48 -12.45
CA ASN A 101 7.70 -9.69 -13.74
C ASN A 101 6.82 -10.94 -13.71
N ASN A 102 5.57 -10.82 -14.11
CA ASN A 102 4.60 -11.90 -14.07
C ASN A 102 4.39 -12.44 -12.65
N ILE A 103 4.06 -11.53 -11.72
CA ILE A 103 3.71 -11.83 -10.34
C ILE A 103 2.19 -11.68 -10.21
N ASN A 104 1.50 -12.79 -10.04
CA ASN A 104 0.05 -12.85 -10.18
C ASN A 104 -0.65 -13.35 -8.92
N PHE A 105 -1.82 -12.78 -8.66
CA PHE A 105 -2.73 -13.23 -7.61
C PHE A 105 -4.07 -13.58 -8.25
N ASN A 106 -4.57 -14.78 -7.97
CA ASN A 106 -5.84 -15.25 -8.49
C ASN A 106 -6.63 -15.99 -7.39
N HIS A 107 -7.88 -15.61 -7.17
CA HIS A 107 -8.74 -16.14 -6.12
C HIS A 107 -8.10 -16.10 -4.72
N CYS A 108 -7.33 -15.05 -4.44
CA CYS A 108 -6.73 -14.80 -3.13
C CYS A 108 -7.64 -13.91 -2.27
N THR A 109 -7.53 -14.08 -0.96
CA THR A 109 -8.19 -13.22 0.01
C THR A 109 -7.15 -12.40 0.76
N PHE A 110 -7.40 -11.12 0.91
CA PHE A 110 -6.59 -10.17 1.68
C PHE A 110 -7.49 -9.55 2.73
N GLN A 111 -7.29 -9.90 4.00
CA GLN A 111 -8.18 -9.44 5.06
C GLN A 111 -7.46 -9.22 6.39
N HIS A 112 -8.07 -8.41 7.25
CA HIS A 112 -7.51 -8.05 8.56
C HIS A 112 -6.10 -7.45 8.45
N LEU A 113 -5.90 -6.56 7.50
CA LEU A 113 -4.60 -5.95 7.21
C LEU A 113 -4.59 -4.51 7.73
N ALA A 114 -3.53 -4.15 8.46
CA ALA A 114 -3.51 -2.87 9.18
C ALA A 114 -3.20 -1.65 8.29
N ALA A 115 -2.46 -1.82 7.20
CA ALA A 115 -2.11 -0.74 6.29
C ALA A 115 -2.45 -1.13 4.84
N THR A 116 -1.50 -1.08 3.91
CA THR A 116 -1.77 -1.44 2.50
C THR A 116 -1.88 -2.96 2.31
N GLY A 117 -2.80 -3.42 1.49
CA GLY A 117 -2.94 -4.84 1.15
C GLY A 117 -1.80 -5.32 0.25
N VAL A 118 -1.83 -4.94 -1.03
CA VAL A 118 -0.80 -5.31 -2.02
C VAL A 118 -0.18 -4.06 -2.60
N ASP A 119 1.13 -4.02 -2.67
CA ASP A 119 1.90 -2.92 -3.24
C ASP A 119 2.85 -3.40 -4.35
N TYR A 120 2.51 -3.06 -5.59
CA TYR A 120 3.41 -3.12 -6.73
C TYR A 120 4.22 -1.83 -6.79
N GLU A 121 5.29 -1.76 -6.03
CA GLU A 121 5.96 -0.52 -5.69
C GLU A 121 6.78 0.07 -6.86
N ARG A 122 7.62 -0.72 -7.51
CA ARG A 122 8.55 -0.21 -8.52
C ARG A 122 8.98 -1.30 -9.50
N ALA A 123 9.05 -0.98 -10.78
CA ALA A 123 9.56 -1.86 -11.84
C ALA A 123 8.86 -3.23 -11.87
N VAL A 124 7.55 -3.24 -11.62
CA VAL A 124 6.75 -4.46 -11.74
C VAL A 124 6.07 -4.46 -13.10
N SER A 125 6.09 -5.61 -13.77
CA SER A 125 5.56 -5.71 -15.11
C SER A 125 4.76 -6.98 -15.38
N THR A 126 3.83 -6.91 -16.33
CA THR A 126 3.09 -8.06 -16.88
C THR A 126 2.42 -8.90 -15.78
N SER A 127 1.80 -8.25 -14.81
CA SER A 127 1.23 -8.89 -13.63
C SER A 127 -0.28 -8.76 -13.59
N ILE A 128 -0.96 -9.71 -12.95
CA ILE A 128 -2.41 -9.76 -12.89
C ILE A 128 -2.86 -9.96 -11.44
N VAL A 129 -3.86 -9.18 -11.02
CA VAL A 129 -4.63 -9.40 -9.79
C VAL A 129 -6.08 -9.60 -10.21
N GLU A 130 -6.58 -10.81 -10.04
CA GLU A 130 -7.92 -11.12 -10.51
C GLU A 130 -8.71 -12.05 -9.58
N ASN A 131 -10.02 -11.86 -9.56
CA ASN A 131 -10.94 -12.69 -8.79
C ASN A 131 -10.58 -12.76 -7.29
N CYS A 132 -9.91 -11.72 -6.78
CA CYS A 132 -9.49 -11.63 -5.39
C CYS A 132 -10.51 -10.86 -4.55
N HIS A 133 -10.48 -11.10 -3.25
CA HIS A 133 -11.29 -10.39 -2.28
C HIS A 133 -10.38 -9.61 -1.32
N PHE A 134 -10.61 -8.31 -1.22
CA PHE A 134 -9.96 -7.40 -0.31
C PHE A 134 -11.00 -6.86 0.67
N THR A 135 -10.83 -7.15 1.95
CA THR A 135 -11.79 -6.73 2.98
C THR A 135 -11.12 -6.50 4.33
N ASP A 136 -11.69 -5.63 5.14
CA ASP A 136 -11.15 -5.26 6.45
C ASP A 136 -9.66 -4.88 6.40
N ILE A 137 -9.39 -3.83 5.61
CA ILE A 137 -8.04 -3.29 5.42
C ILE A 137 -7.99 -1.87 5.95
N GLY A 138 -7.03 -1.59 6.84
CA GLY A 138 -6.86 -0.28 7.46
C GLY A 138 -6.49 0.83 6.46
N GLY A 139 -5.73 0.51 5.42
CA GLY A 139 -5.30 1.44 4.38
C GLY A 139 -5.79 1.07 2.98
N THR A 140 -4.97 1.37 1.98
CA THR A 140 -5.26 1.11 0.56
C THR A 140 -5.25 -0.38 0.25
N ALA A 141 -6.28 -0.90 -0.44
CA ALA A 141 -6.31 -2.31 -0.76
C ALA A 141 -5.20 -2.70 -1.75
N LEU A 142 -5.02 -1.94 -2.82
CA LEU A 142 -4.03 -2.22 -3.84
C LEU A 142 -3.37 -0.94 -4.34
N LEU A 143 -2.07 -0.85 -4.22
CA LEU A 143 -1.26 0.28 -4.65
C LEU A 143 -0.33 -0.16 -5.79
N VAL A 144 -0.26 0.64 -6.85
CA VAL A 144 0.57 0.34 -8.02
C VAL A 144 1.34 1.58 -8.44
N GLY A 145 2.63 1.43 -8.56
CA GLY A 145 3.47 2.42 -9.22
C GLY A 145 4.50 3.07 -8.33
N THR A 146 5.45 3.68 -8.99
CA THR A 146 6.53 4.43 -8.36
C THR A 146 6.03 5.83 -8.04
N PHE A 147 5.79 6.09 -6.78
CA PHE A 147 5.49 7.43 -6.29
C PHE A 147 6.79 8.12 -5.86
N PRO A 148 6.78 9.46 -5.71
CA PRO A 148 7.94 10.16 -5.19
C PRO A 148 8.40 9.54 -3.87
N ASP A 149 9.69 9.29 -3.78
CA ASP A 149 10.32 8.87 -2.54
C ASP A 149 10.53 10.08 -1.60
N GLU A 150 10.95 9.80 -0.39
CA GLU A 150 11.31 10.80 0.61
C GLU A 150 12.22 11.89 0.01
N GLY A 151 11.86 13.14 0.18
CA GLY A 151 12.63 14.29 -0.30
C GLY A 151 12.20 14.88 -1.64
N PHE A 152 11.23 14.30 -2.33
CA PHE A 152 10.65 14.91 -3.53
C PHE A 152 9.57 15.92 -3.18
N GLU A 153 9.47 16.96 -3.96
CA GLU A 153 8.38 17.92 -3.85
C GLU A 153 7.09 17.34 -4.44
N THR A 154 6.00 17.41 -3.71
CA THR A 154 4.70 16.84 -4.10
C THR A 154 4.11 17.47 -5.36
N HIS A 155 4.49 18.69 -5.69
CA HIS A 155 3.95 19.45 -6.83
C HIS A 155 4.82 19.36 -8.08
N VAL A 156 6.02 18.81 -7.99
CA VAL A 156 6.87 18.60 -9.15
C VAL A 156 6.52 17.26 -9.80
N PRO A 157 6.22 17.23 -11.10
CA PRO A 157 5.97 15.96 -11.79
C PRO A 157 7.18 15.04 -11.64
N TYR A 158 6.96 13.86 -11.10
CA TYR A 158 7.97 12.83 -11.01
C TYR A 158 8.26 12.27 -12.41
N THR A 159 9.50 12.32 -12.81
CA THR A 159 9.97 11.66 -14.02
C THR A 159 11.06 10.68 -13.63
N PRO A 160 10.81 9.38 -13.67
CA PRO A 160 11.84 8.39 -13.35
C PRO A 160 13.01 8.53 -14.32
N PHE A 161 14.23 8.37 -13.83
CA PHE A 161 15.43 8.41 -14.66
C PHE A 161 15.43 7.33 -15.74
N HIS A 162 14.75 6.22 -15.48
CA HIS A 162 14.63 5.09 -16.39
C HIS A 162 13.18 4.62 -16.51
N GLU A 163 12.67 4.51 -17.72
CA GLU A 163 11.33 3.94 -17.96
C GLU A 163 11.17 2.54 -17.35
N GLN A 164 12.25 1.82 -17.17
CA GLN A 164 12.28 0.50 -16.55
C GLN A 164 11.84 0.50 -15.08
N GLU A 165 11.84 1.66 -14.43
CA GLU A 165 11.35 1.81 -13.05
C GLU A 165 9.83 1.87 -12.95
N LEU A 166 9.17 2.15 -14.06
CA LEU A 166 7.71 2.21 -14.08
C LEU A 166 7.08 0.83 -13.91
N CYS A 167 5.97 0.79 -13.21
CA CYS A 167 5.08 -0.37 -13.26
C CYS A 167 4.32 -0.35 -14.59
N THR A 168 4.32 -1.48 -15.31
CA THR A 168 3.75 -1.52 -16.67
C THR A 168 3.06 -2.85 -16.98
N GLY A 169 1.99 -2.77 -17.80
CA GLY A 169 1.27 -3.96 -18.26
C GLY A 169 0.60 -4.74 -17.12
N ILE A 170 0.07 -4.04 -16.12
CA ILE A 170 -0.61 -4.65 -14.98
C ILE A 170 -2.13 -4.64 -15.22
N THR A 171 -2.76 -5.77 -14.95
CA THR A 171 -4.22 -5.90 -15.04
C THR A 171 -4.80 -6.20 -13.66
N ILE A 172 -5.77 -5.40 -13.25
CA ILE A 172 -6.53 -5.57 -12.01
C ILE A 172 -7.99 -5.74 -12.42
N ARG A 173 -8.54 -6.93 -12.24
CA ARG A 173 -9.88 -7.22 -12.74
C ARG A 173 -10.69 -8.18 -11.87
N ASN A 174 -12.01 -7.99 -11.89
CA ASN A 174 -12.97 -8.88 -11.25
C ASN A 174 -12.69 -9.08 -9.75
N ASN A 175 -12.15 -8.09 -9.05
CA ASN A 175 -11.91 -8.18 -7.63
C ASN A 175 -13.09 -7.56 -6.87
N LEU A 176 -13.39 -8.09 -5.69
CA LEU A 176 -14.27 -7.45 -4.73
C LEU A 176 -13.41 -6.68 -3.73
N ILE A 177 -13.65 -5.39 -3.61
CA ILE A 177 -12.92 -4.50 -2.70
C ILE A 177 -13.96 -3.79 -1.84
N GLU A 178 -13.99 -4.14 -0.57
CA GLU A 178 -14.95 -3.60 0.39
C GLU A 178 -14.31 -3.46 1.77
N GLU A 179 -14.88 -2.60 2.62
CA GLU A 179 -14.37 -2.37 3.97
C GLU A 179 -12.84 -2.10 3.99
N VAL A 180 -12.40 -1.20 3.13
CA VAL A 180 -10.98 -0.77 3.07
C VAL A 180 -10.85 0.69 3.50
N THR A 181 -9.65 1.11 3.84
CA THR A 181 -9.34 2.45 4.39
C THR A 181 -9.98 2.72 5.76
N ASN A 182 -10.16 1.66 6.54
CA ASN A 182 -10.86 1.74 7.83
C ASN A 182 -10.12 2.60 8.87
N GLU A 183 -8.80 2.66 8.80
CA GLU A 183 -7.93 3.39 9.72
C GLU A 183 -7.24 4.59 9.04
N ASP A 184 -6.92 4.48 7.77
CA ASP A 184 -6.29 5.53 6.96
C ASP A 184 -7.33 6.18 6.02
N TRP A 185 -7.94 7.27 6.47
CA TRP A 185 -8.97 7.99 5.71
C TRP A 185 -8.43 8.66 4.42
N GLY A 186 -7.11 8.70 4.21
CA GLY A 186 -6.48 9.11 2.94
C GLY A 186 -6.36 7.99 1.93
N GLY A 187 -6.63 6.75 2.34
CA GLY A 187 -6.53 5.57 1.50
C GLY A 187 -7.57 5.51 0.37
N VAL A 188 -7.37 4.57 -0.53
CA VAL A 188 -8.26 4.31 -1.68
C VAL A 188 -8.39 2.81 -1.92
N GLY A 189 -9.43 2.38 -2.63
CA GLY A 189 -9.55 0.97 -3.03
C GLY A 189 -8.39 0.54 -3.92
N ILE A 190 -8.13 1.28 -4.99
CA ILE A 190 -7.00 1.04 -5.90
C ILE A 190 -6.32 2.37 -6.17
N GLY A 191 -5.03 2.48 -5.85
CA GLY A 191 -4.18 3.61 -6.20
C GLY A 191 -3.21 3.25 -7.32
N ALA A 192 -3.13 4.07 -8.37
CA ALA A 192 -2.17 3.87 -9.45
C ALA A 192 -1.53 5.20 -9.84
N GLY A 193 -0.20 5.27 -9.82
CA GLY A 193 0.53 6.48 -10.18
C GLY A 193 1.87 6.18 -10.85
N TYR A 194 2.23 7.01 -11.84
CA TYR A 194 3.44 6.82 -12.67
C TYR A 194 3.53 5.43 -13.28
N VAL A 195 2.46 5.02 -13.93
CA VAL A 195 2.27 3.69 -14.52
C VAL A 195 2.08 3.77 -16.02
N LYS A 196 2.31 2.67 -16.72
CA LYS A 196 2.12 2.55 -18.15
C LYS A 196 1.35 1.27 -18.48
N ASN A 197 0.34 1.37 -19.36
CA ASN A 197 -0.46 0.21 -19.79
C ASN A 197 -1.12 -0.53 -18.60
N ILE A 198 -1.86 0.18 -17.78
CA ILE A 198 -2.64 -0.37 -16.67
C ILE A 198 -4.08 -0.58 -17.13
N HIS A 199 -4.63 -1.74 -16.78
CA HIS A 199 -6.05 -2.07 -17.00
C HIS A 199 -6.73 -2.33 -15.66
N ILE A 200 -7.65 -1.46 -15.26
CA ILE A 200 -8.47 -1.59 -14.05
C ILE A 200 -9.91 -1.73 -14.52
N VAL A 201 -10.46 -2.93 -14.42
CA VAL A 201 -11.76 -3.25 -15.02
C VAL A 201 -12.58 -4.21 -14.17
N HIS A 202 -13.86 -3.97 -14.05
CA HIS A 202 -14.82 -4.84 -13.34
C HIS A 202 -14.44 -5.16 -11.89
N ASN A 203 -13.96 -4.15 -11.14
CA ASN A 203 -13.73 -4.29 -9.71
C ASN A 203 -14.83 -3.58 -8.93
#